data_c966d4a8701db07119614c8bf5aad384
#
_entry.id   c966d4a8701db07119614c8bf5aad384
#
_cell.length_a   1.000
_cell.length_b   1.000
_cell.length_c   1.000
_cell.angle_alpha   90.00
_cell.angle_beta   90.00
_cell.angle_gamma   90.00
#
_symmetry.space_group_name_H-M   'P 1'
#
loop_
_entity.id
_entity.type
_entity.pdbx_description
1 polymer ?
#
loop_
_entity_poly.entity_id
_entity_poly.type
_entity_poly.pdbx_seq_one_letter_code
_entity_poly.pdbx_strand_id
1 'polypeptide(L)'
;MPNTIKLYNTLTRQKETFKPINPNNIGMYVCGPTVYGDAHLGHAKSYVSFDLIYRYLKHIYPQVKYVQNITDVGHLTDDADEGDDKISKQSRLEKVDPMAVVEKYMYNYFRDMDALNVLRPNISPRPSGHIPEQIEAIELLIQKGYAYEANGSVYFDVTTYNKDHDYGKLSGRKVEEMMDGAANRTLNAQSEKRTPLDFALWKKADESHLMQWNSPWGLGYPGWHIECTVMSQKYLGDNFDIHGGGLENAFPHHECEIAQAEANSDQPFANYWLHNNMVTINGQKMGKSLGNGIFCHELFSGHNYQLTQPYSPMTVRFFILQSHYRSTLDFSNEALGAAEKGLKRLSKAMLKLNKLTPKDTSSVNIVELKSKLYEAMNDDFNSPIAIAHLFEAVKWINNIADQKATISANDLDDFKSILNTFFYDVLGLKIEAENSFGTEDNTAVNALMDLVLEFRASAKENKNYAMADQIRDRLKALNIQVKDSKDGAKWEYEN
;
A
#
# COMPACT_ATOMS: atom_id res chain seq x y z
N MET A 1 3.04 -27.39 -13.51
CA MET A 1 1.81 -26.84 -14.12
C MET A 1 2.23 -25.66 -14.99
N PRO A 2 1.60 -25.35 -16.11
CA PRO A 2 1.91 -24.15 -16.85
C PRO A 2 1.54 -22.95 -15.96
N ASN A 3 2.54 -22.23 -15.48
CA ASN A 3 2.37 -21.02 -14.68
C ASN A 3 2.00 -19.84 -15.59
N THR A 4 0.89 -19.97 -16.32
CA THR A 4 0.43 -18.92 -17.23
C THR A 4 -0.41 -17.94 -16.46
N ILE A 5 0.21 -16.83 -16.04
CA ILE A 5 -0.49 -15.72 -15.40
C ILE A 5 -1.27 -14.97 -16.48
N LYS A 6 -2.55 -14.72 -16.23
CA LYS A 6 -3.37 -13.77 -16.98
C LYS A 6 -3.63 -12.58 -16.07
N LEU A 7 -3.42 -11.39 -16.57
CA LEU A 7 -3.63 -10.15 -15.82
C LEU A 7 -4.46 -9.16 -16.65
N TYR A 8 -5.23 -8.33 -15.98
CA TYR A 8 -5.98 -7.26 -16.62
C TYR A 8 -5.06 -6.08 -16.88
N ASN A 9 -4.85 -5.77 -18.14
CA ASN A 9 -4.06 -4.64 -18.58
C ASN A 9 -4.96 -3.43 -18.81
N THR A 10 -4.79 -2.35 -18.05
CA THR A 10 -5.59 -1.15 -18.21
C THR A 10 -5.40 -0.49 -19.57
N LEU A 11 -4.20 -0.63 -20.17
CA LEU A 11 -3.90 -0.04 -21.47
C LEU A 11 -4.78 -0.66 -22.57
N THR A 12 -4.92 -1.97 -22.57
CA THR A 12 -5.73 -2.70 -23.59
C THR A 12 -7.16 -2.95 -23.13
N ARG A 13 -7.44 -2.76 -21.81
CA ARG A 13 -8.72 -3.05 -21.15
C ARG A 13 -9.16 -4.51 -21.28
N GLN A 14 -8.19 -5.40 -21.40
CA GLN A 14 -8.41 -6.82 -21.53
C GLN A 14 -7.58 -7.63 -20.54
N LYS A 15 -8.04 -8.83 -20.22
CA LYS A 15 -7.26 -9.81 -19.49
C LYS A 15 -6.35 -10.55 -20.48
N GLU A 16 -5.05 -10.40 -20.31
CA GLU A 16 -4.02 -10.90 -21.22
C GLU A 16 -3.11 -11.91 -20.53
N THR A 17 -2.51 -12.78 -21.32
CA THR A 17 -1.43 -13.63 -20.83
C THR A 17 -0.18 -12.79 -20.58
N PHE A 18 0.32 -12.81 -19.36
CA PHE A 18 1.56 -12.13 -19.01
C PHE A 18 2.77 -12.76 -19.71
N LYS A 19 3.44 -11.98 -20.52
CA LYS A 19 4.65 -12.36 -21.26
C LYS A 19 5.75 -11.37 -20.87
N PRO A 20 6.60 -11.71 -19.89
CA PRO A 20 7.67 -10.82 -19.47
C PRO A 20 8.70 -10.63 -20.58
N ILE A 21 9.32 -9.44 -20.62
CA ILE A 21 10.43 -9.11 -21.52
C ILE A 21 11.61 -10.07 -21.26
N ASN A 22 11.91 -10.26 -19.98
CA ASN A 22 12.92 -11.23 -19.55
C ASN A 22 12.32 -12.11 -18.43
N PRO A 23 12.01 -13.40 -18.70
CA PRO A 23 11.42 -14.27 -17.70
C PRO A 23 12.32 -14.57 -16.50
N ASN A 24 13.62 -14.23 -16.57
CA ASN A 24 14.54 -14.37 -15.45
C ASN A 24 14.61 -13.12 -14.56
N ASN A 25 14.09 -11.97 -15.02
CA ASN A 25 14.16 -10.72 -14.28
C ASN A 25 13.00 -9.79 -14.68
N ILE A 26 11.92 -9.85 -13.93
CA ILE A 26 10.72 -9.04 -14.17
C ILE A 26 10.96 -7.61 -13.66
N GLY A 27 10.66 -6.62 -14.48
CA GLY A 27 10.71 -5.19 -14.12
C GLY A 27 9.33 -4.70 -13.66
N MET A 28 9.23 -4.19 -12.43
CA MET A 28 8.00 -3.66 -11.87
C MET A 28 8.24 -2.29 -11.23
N TYR A 29 7.51 -1.28 -11.70
CA TYR A 29 7.48 0.05 -11.10
C TYR A 29 6.08 0.33 -10.51
N VAL A 30 6.03 0.91 -9.32
CA VAL A 30 4.76 1.36 -8.72
C VAL A 30 4.94 2.77 -8.19
N CYS A 31 4.02 3.67 -8.56
CA CYS A 31 4.02 5.02 -8.00
C CYS A 31 3.91 4.99 -6.48
N GLY A 32 4.87 5.63 -5.83
CA GLY A 32 4.97 5.69 -4.39
C GLY A 32 4.23 6.88 -3.77
N PRO A 33 4.26 7.03 -2.45
CA PRO A 33 3.57 8.11 -1.76
C PRO A 33 4.32 9.43 -1.89
N THR A 34 3.57 10.54 -1.86
CA THR A 34 4.13 11.86 -1.53
C THR A 34 4.17 12.01 -0.02
N VAL A 35 5.36 12.20 0.54
CA VAL A 35 5.60 12.11 1.99
C VAL A 35 5.44 13.47 2.70
N TYR A 36 4.23 14.00 2.70
CA TYR A 36 3.83 15.22 3.41
C TYR A 36 2.84 14.97 4.56
N GLY A 37 2.48 13.71 4.82
CA GLY A 37 1.53 13.28 5.85
C GLY A 37 1.57 11.78 6.05
N ASP A 38 0.92 11.31 7.12
CA ASP A 38 0.86 9.89 7.45
C ASP A 38 0.08 9.07 6.43
N ALA A 39 0.43 7.79 6.32
CA ALA A 39 -0.25 6.85 5.44
C ALA A 39 -1.69 6.58 5.91
N HIS A 40 -2.65 6.65 4.99
CA HIS A 40 -4.06 6.34 5.26
C HIS A 40 -4.46 5.01 4.64
N LEU A 41 -5.69 4.56 4.93
CA LEU A 41 -6.24 3.28 4.45
C LEU A 41 -6.16 3.11 2.92
N GLY A 42 -6.25 4.20 2.14
CA GLY A 42 -6.05 4.16 0.69
C GLY A 42 -4.63 3.74 0.30
N HIS A 43 -3.61 4.28 1.00
CA HIS A 43 -2.21 3.84 0.83
C HIS A 43 -2.05 2.37 1.22
N ALA A 44 -2.63 1.95 2.36
CA ALA A 44 -2.61 0.55 2.78
C ALA A 44 -3.20 -0.37 1.72
N LYS A 45 -4.37 0.00 1.14
CA LYS A 45 -4.97 -0.78 0.05
C LYS A 45 -4.05 -0.88 -1.16
N SER A 46 -3.52 0.24 -1.64
CA SER A 46 -2.64 0.23 -2.82
C SER A 46 -1.41 -0.65 -2.58
N TYR A 47 -0.69 -0.42 -1.50
CA TYR A 47 0.59 -1.10 -1.30
C TYR A 47 0.46 -2.55 -0.84
N VAL A 48 -0.58 -2.94 -0.12
CA VAL A 48 -0.92 -4.35 0.13
C VAL A 48 -1.31 -5.06 -1.18
N SER A 49 -2.03 -4.39 -2.09
CA SER A 49 -2.39 -4.96 -3.39
C SER A 49 -1.16 -5.22 -4.26
N PHE A 50 -0.24 -4.24 -4.35
CA PHE A 50 0.99 -4.41 -5.12
C PHE A 50 2.00 -5.34 -4.43
N ASP A 51 2.00 -5.43 -3.11
CA ASP A 51 2.77 -6.43 -2.37
C ASP A 51 2.30 -7.86 -2.66
N LEU A 52 0.98 -8.09 -2.76
CA LEU A 52 0.42 -9.38 -3.19
C LEU A 52 0.94 -9.76 -4.59
N ILE A 53 0.88 -8.82 -5.55
CA ILE A 53 1.36 -9.02 -6.92
C ILE A 53 2.87 -9.32 -6.91
N TYR A 54 3.65 -8.51 -6.20
CA TYR A 54 5.10 -8.66 -6.08
C TYR A 54 5.47 -10.00 -5.44
N ARG A 55 4.81 -10.40 -4.34
CA ARG A 55 5.04 -11.69 -3.67
C ARG A 55 4.74 -12.87 -4.59
N TYR A 56 3.62 -12.81 -5.31
CA TYR A 56 3.28 -13.89 -6.23
C TYR A 56 4.23 -13.97 -7.42
N LEU A 57 4.60 -12.83 -8.01
CA LEU A 57 5.63 -12.82 -9.07
C LEU A 57 6.97 -13.37 -8.57
N LYS A 58 7.42 -13.00 -7.37
CA LYS A 58 8.63 -13.57 -6.75
C LYS A 58 8.53 -15.08 -6.51
N HIS A 59 7.34 -15.60 -6.26
CA HIS A 59 7.12 -17.03 -6.08
C HIS A 59 7.22 -17.80 -7.43
N ILE A 60 6.84 -17.14 -8.54
CA ILE A 60 6.79 -17.78 -9.86
C ILE A 60 8.08 -17.57 -10.65
N TYR A 61 8.71 -16.41 -10.54
CA TYR A 61 9.87 -16.00 -11.35
C TYR A 61 11.14 -15.93 -10.51
N PRO A 62 12.32 -16.21 -11.12
CA PRO A 62 13.62 -16.20 -10.40
C PRO A 62 13.94 -14.87 -9.75
N GLN A 63 13.68 -13.76 -10.45
CA GLN A 63 13.91 -12.40 -9.97
C GLN A 63 12.78 -11.46 -10.37
N VAL A 64 12.45 -10.54 -9.46
CA VAL A 64 11.56 -9.41 -9.73
C VAL A 64 12.24 -8.17 -9.17
N LYS A 65 12.57 -7.24 -10.05
CA LYS A 65 13.14 -5.94 -9.67
C LYS A 65 11.99 -4.95 -9.47
N TYR A 66 11.66 -4.72 -8.20
CA TYR A 66 10.60 -3.82 -7.80
C TYR A 66 11.16 -2.45 -7.42
N VAL A 67 10.71 -1.41 -8.11
CA VAL A 67 11.04 -0.02 -7.87
C VAL A 67 9.79 0.74 -7.46
N GLN A 68 9.87 1.50 -6.37
CA GLN A 68 8.79 2.36 -5.89
C GLN A 68 9.40 3.66 -5.37
N ASN A 69 9.04 4.77 -5.98
CA ASN A 69 9.57 6.07 -5.57
C ASN A 69 9.00 6.54 -4.22
N ILE A 70 9.70 7.50 -3.64
CA ILE A 70 9.20 8.33 -2.54
C ILE A 70 9.24 9.76 -3.05
N THR A 71 8.07 10.34 -3.36
CA THR A 71 7.97 11.71 -3.85
C THR A 71 8.23 12.69 -2.72
N ASP A 72 9.33 13.40 -2.84
CA ASP A 72 9.86 14.35 -1.85
C ASP A 72 9.93 15.78 -2.38
N VAL A 73 9.39 16.06 -3.58
CA VAL A 73 9.31 17.41 -4.21
C VAL A 73 8.27 17.42 -5.32
N GLY A 74 7.88 18.57 -5.79
CA GLY A 74 7.19 18.76 -7.08
C GLY A 74 5.69 18.47 -7.12
N HIS A 75 5.09 17.99 -6.01
CA HIS A 75 3.67 17.64 -5.99
C HIS A 75 2.81 18.79 -5.44
N LEU A 76 2.12 19.50 -6.33
CA LEU A 76 1.30 20.66 -5.98
C LEU A 76 -0.05 20.26 -5.37
N THR A 77 -0.69 21.20 -4.65
CA THR A 77 -1.89 20.92 -3.83
C THR A 77 -3.11 20.52 -4.64
N ASP A 78 -3.25 20.97 -5.88
CA ASP A 78 -4.42 20.72 -6.70
C ASP A 78 -4.25 19.53 -7.66
N ASP A 79 -3.17 18.71 -7.48
CA ASP A 79 -2.79 17.62 -8.38
C ASP A 79 -2.70 18.10 -9.86
N ALA A 80 -2.36 19.37 -10.05
CA ALA A 80 -2.20 20.09 -11.31
C ALA A 80 -0.88 20.89 -11.29
N ASP A 81 -0.68 21.76 -12.28
CA ASP A 81 0.54 22.58 -12.40
C ASP A 81 0.52 23.85 -11.59
N GLU A 82 -0.46 24.02 -10.70
CA GLU A 82 -0.66 25.22 -9.89
C GLU A 82 -0.96 24.88 -8.43
N GLY A 83 -0.76 25.86 -7.58
CA GLY A 83 -0.93 25.70 -6.15
C GLY A 83 0.40 25.61 -5.40
N ASP A 84 0.28 25.41 -4.10
CA ASP A 84 1.41 25.32 -3.19
C ASP A 84 1.97 23.90 -3.19
N ASP A 85 3.29 23.76 -3.13
CA ASP A 85 3.90 22.44 -2.96
C ASP A 85 3.47 21.82 -1.62
N LYS A 86 2.99 20.56 -1.66
CA LYS A 86 2.41 19.86 -0.48
C LYS A 86 3.39 19.75 0.69
N ILE A 87 4.67 19.52 0.38
CA ILE A 87 5.73 19.38 1.40
C ILE A 87 6.07 20.74 1.97
N SER A 88 6.25 21.76 1.12
CA SER A 88 6.51 23.14 1.54
C SER A 88 5.36 23.70 2.37
N LYS A 89 4.12 23.41 2.02
CA LYS A 89 2.94 23.77 2.81
C LYS A 89 2.97 23.12 4.20
N GLN A 90 3.27 21.83 4.28
CA GLN A 90 3.35 21.10 5.55
C GLN A 90 4.53 21.60 6.39
N SER A 91 5.67 21.89 5.76
CA SER A 91 6.86 22.49 6.40
C SER A 91 6.52 23.81 7.10
N ARG A 92 5.79 24.70 6.43
CA ARG A 92 5.32 25.98 7.03
C ARG A 92 4.35 25.76 8.19
N LEU A 93 3.43 24.78 8.08
CA LEU A 93 2.49 24.42 9.15
C LEU A 93 3.21 23.89 10.39
N GLU A 94 4.19 23.01 10.20
CA GLU A 94 4.97 22.42 11.29
C GLU A 94 6.14 23.30 11.75
N LYS A 95 6.47 24.37 11.01
CA LYS A 95 7.61 25.28 11.26
C LYS A 95 8.95 24.55 11.30
N VAL A 96 9.16 23.64 10.37
CA VAL A 96 10.39 22.85 10.21
C VAL A 96 10.88 22.89 8.77
N ASP A 97 12.13 22.47 8.52
CA ASP A 97 12.66 22.34 7.16
C ASP A 97 11.86 21.34 6.32
N PRO A 98 11.63 21.57 5.01
CA PRO A 98 10.93 20.63 4.13
C PRO A 98 11.49 19.22 4.18
N MET A 99 12.82 19.07 4.24
CA MET A 99 13.44 17.74 4.32
C MET A 99 13.19 17.05 5.66
N ALA A 100 12.97 17.79 6.75
CA ALA A 100 12.55 17.21 8.02
C ALA A 100 11.12 16.65 7.95
N VAL A 101 10.23 17.33 7.21
CA VAL A 101 8.88 16.80 6.89
C VAL A 101 9.00 15.50 6.10
N VAL A 102 9.79 15.50 5.02
CA VAL A 102 10.04 14.33 4.18
C VAL A 102 10.53 13.14 5.00
N GLU A 103 11.59 13.31 5.79
CA GLU A 103 12.17 12.25 6.61
C GLU A 103 11.14 11.68 7.60
N LYS A 104 10.44 12.55 8.35
CA LYS A 104 9.40 12.16 9.31
C LYS A 104 8.33 11.27 8.68
N TYR A 105 7.70 11.75 7.61
CA TYR A 105 6.59 11.02 7.00
C TYR A 105 7.01 9.83 6.15
N MET A 106 8.22 9.85 5.60
CA MET A 106 8.81 8.67 4.96
C MET A 106 9.04 7.53 5.97
N TYR A 107 9.61 7.85 7.15
CA TYR A 107 9.78 6.82 8.20
C TYR A 107 8.45 6.31 8.73
N ASN A 108 7.45 7.19 8.92
CA ASN A 108 6.10 6.80 9.31
C ASN A 108 5.47 5.88 8.27
N TYR A 109 5.57 6.23 6.99
CA TYR A 109 5.10 5.39 5.88
C TYR A 109 5.72 4.01 5.92
N PHE A 110 7.03 3.93 6.03
CA PHE A 110 7.70 2.65 6.07
C PHE A 110 7.36 1.83 7.32
N ARG A 111 7.25 2.44 8.48
CA ARG A 111 6.80 1.79 9.72
C ARG A 111 5.40 1.18 9.54
N ASP A 112 4.47 1.92 8.96
CA ASP A 112 3.09 1.47 8.76
C ASP A 112 3.02 0.33 7.72
N MET A 113 3.84 0.40 6.66
CA MET A 113 3.93 -0.67 5.66
C MET A 113 4.61 -1.93 6.23
N ASP A 114 5.64 -1.79 7.06
CA ASP A 114 6.26 -2.92 7.75
C ASP A 114 5.27 -3.61 8.71
N ALA A 115 4.47 -2.83 9.44
CA ALA A 115 3.41 -3.37 10.29
C ALA A 115 2.40 -4.20 9.48
N LEU A 116 2.02 -3.72 8.29
CA LEU A 116 1.18 -4.45 7.34
C LEU A 116 1.90 -5.62 6.64
N ASN A 117 3.16 -5.89 6.96
CA ASN A 117 4.01 -6.88 6.31
C ASN A 117 4.14 -6.69 4.79
N VAL A 118 4.11 -5.45 4.32
CA VAL A 118 4.42 -5.08 2.94
C VAL A 118 5.93 -5.22 2.73
N LEU A 119 6.36 -5.97 1.73
CA LEU A 119 7.77 -6.12 1.40
C LEU A 119 8.34 -4.80 0.89
N ARG A 120 9.55 -4.48 1.34
CA ARG A 120 10.28 -3.32 0.82
C ARG A 120 10.57 -3.49 -0.67
N PRO A 121 10.41 -2.43 -1.49
CA PRO A 121 10.91 -2.45 -2.86
C PRO A 121 12.43 -2.62 -2.87
N ASN A 122 12.97 -3.11 -3.98
CA ASN A 122 14.42 -3.24 -4.13
C ASN A 122 15.10 -1.86 -4.17
N ILE A 123 14.42 -0.87 -4.74
CA ILE A 123 14.90 0.50 -4.86
C ILE A 123 13.73 1.44 -4.57
N SER A 124 13.96 2.43 -3.68
CA SER A 124 13.03 3.53 -3.41
C SER A 124 13.70 4.86 -3.78
N PRO A 125 13.68 5.23 -5.08
CA PRO A 125 14.32 6.47 -5.53
C PRO A 125 13.49 7.68 -5.10
N ARG A 126 14.18 8.84 -4.94
CA ARG A 126 13.55 10.13 -4.65
C ARG A 126 13.78 11.10 -5.81
N PRO A 127 12.78 11.89 -6.21
CA PRO A 127 12.92 12.89 -7.25
C PRO A 127 14.05 13.89 -6.99
N SER A 128 14.20 14.37 -5.73
CA SER A 128 15.29 15.29 -5.35
C SER A 128 16.69 14.74 -5.61
N GLY A 129 16.85 13.41 -5.58
CA GLY A 129 18.10 12.72 -5.89
C GLY A 129 18.31 12.44 -7.39
N HIS A 130 17.38 12.85 -8.25
CA HIS A 130 17.39 12.56 -9.70
C HIS A 130 17.21 13.82 -10.55
N ILE A 131 17.51 15.00 -10.01
CA ILE A 131 17.36 16.28 -10.71
C ILE A 131 18.18 16.34 -12.01
N PRO A 132 19.46 15.91 -12.07
CA PRO A 132 20.21 15.90 -13.33
C PRO A 132 19.55 15.09 -14.44
N GLU A 133 19.09 13.89 -14.11
CA GLU A 133 18.45 13.00 -15.09
C GLU A 133 17.09 13.57 -15.57
N GLN A 134 16.36 14.25 -14.69
CA GLN A 134 15.12 14.93 -15.08
C GLN A 134 15.41 16.11 -16.03
N ILE A 135 16.43 16.89 -15.75
CA ILE A 135 16.86 17.99 -16.65
C ILE A 135 17.28 17.41 -18.02
N GLU A 136 18.11 16.37 -18.06
CA GLU A 136 18.54 15.71 -19.30
C GLU A 136 17.34 15.20 -20.11
N ALA A 137 16.36 14.58 -19.46
CA ALA A 137 15.14 14.11 -20.12
C ALA A 137 14.31 15.26 -20.71
N ILE A 138 14.21 16.38 -19.99
CA ILE A 138 13.48 17.57 -20.46
C ILE A 138 14.22 18.23 -21.64
N GLU A 139 15.55 18.34 -21.59
CA GLU A 139 16.37 18.86 -22.72
C GLU A 139 16.14 18.02 -23.98
N LEU A 140 16.08 16.69 -23.83
CA LEU A 140 15.81 15.80 -24.96
C LEU A 140 14.39 16.01 -25.53
N LEU A 141 13.38 16.19 -24.69
CA LEU A 141 12.01 16.51 -25.12
C LEU A 141 11.95 17.84 -25.88
N ILE A 142 12.70 18.87 -25.44
CA ILE A 142 12.81 20.14 -26.14
C ILE A 142 13.50 19.95 -27.50
N GLN A 143 14.62 19.22 -27.53
CA GLN A 143 15.37 18.94 -28.75
C GLN A 143 14.52 18.20 -29.80
N LYS A 144 13.66 17.24 -29.34
CA LYS A 144 12.74 16.50 -30.20
C LYS A 144 11.50 17.30 -30.60
N GLY A 145 11.28 18.49 -30.01
CA GLY A 145 10.17 19.38 -30.30
C GLY A 145 8.87 19.04 -29.55
N TYR A 146 8.89 18.15 -28.57
CA TYR A 146 7.72 17.80 -27.74
C TYR A 146 7.60 18.64 -26.47
N ALA A 147 8.54 19.54 -26.21
CA ALA A 147 8.47 20.47 -25.10
C ALA A 147 8.93 21.88 -25.51
N TYR A 148 8.52 22.88 -24.74
CA TYR A 148 8.86 24.28 -24.97
C TYR A 148 9.07 25.05 -23.67
N GLU A 149 9.95 26.04 -23.71
CA GLU A 149 10.15 26.97 -22.61
C GLU A 149 9.16 28.15 -22.69
N ALA A 150 8.65 28.55 -21.53
CA ALA A 150 7.85 29.75 -21.34
C ALA A 150 8.17 30.38 -19.96
N ASN A 151 8.71 31.62 -19.99
CA ASN A 151 9.00 32.43 -18.79
C ASN A 151 9.89 31.72 -17.72
N GLY A 152 10.79 30.81 -18.13
CA GLY A 152 11.65 30.03 -17.23
C GLY A 152 11.01 28.76 -16.68
N SER A 153 9.80 28.42 -17.12
CA SER A 153 9.17 27.11 -16.96
C SER A 153 9.27 26.32 -18.27
N VAL A 154 9.16 24.99 -18.21
CA VAL A 154 9.10 24.13 -19.39
C VAL A 154 7.85 23.28 -19.36
N TYR A 155 7.16 23.24 -20.49
CA TYR A 155 5.89 22.52 -20.65
C TYR A 155 6.00 21.46 -21.75
N PHE A 156 5.33 20.34 -21.57
CA PHE A 156 5.14 19.33 -22.60
C PHE A 156 4.03 19.77 -23.55
N ASP A 157 4.27 19.70 -24.86
CA ASP A 157 3.35 20.09 -25.94
C ASP A 157 2.49 18.86 -26.34
N VAL A 158 1.34 18.71 -25.67
CA VAL A 158 0.41 17.60 -25.91
C VAL A 158 -0.10 17.60 -27.35
N THR A 159 -0.37 18.78 -27.92
CA THR A 159 -0.88 18.89 -29.29
C THR A 159 0.15 18.40 -30.32
N THR A 160 1.42 18.73 -30.10
CA THR A 160 2.49 18.27 -31.00
C THR A 160 2.72 16.78 -30.85
N TYR A 161 2.76 16.24 -29.63
CA TYR A 161 2.88 14.81 -29.35
C TYR A 161 1.75 14.01 -30.01
N ASN A 162 0.51 14.49 -29.92
CA ASN A 162 -0.67 13.78 -30.45
C ASN A 162 -0.76 13.72 -31.98
N LYS A 163 0.17 14.38 -32.72
CA LYS A 163 0.27 14.22 -34.19
C LYS A 163 0.86 12.88 -34.61
N ASP A 164 1.81 12.38 -33.80
CA ASP A 164 2.60 11.19 -34.13
C ASP A 164 2.32 10.03 -33.14
N HIS A 165 1.67 10.34 -32.01
CA HIS A 165 1.36 9.42 -30.93
C HIS A 165 -0.13 9.55 -30.54
N ASP A 166 -0.58 8.74 -29.58
CA ASP A 166 -1.96 8.73 -29.07
C ASP A 166 -1.97 9.15 -27.60
N TYR A 167 -2.18 10.45 -27.33
CA TYR A 167 -2.36 10.97 -25.97
C TYR A 167 -3.77 10.66 -25.48
N GLY A 168 -3.89 9.92 -24.40
CA GLY A 168 -5.15 9.45 -23.85
C GLY A 168 -5.39 7.95 -24.05
N LYS A 169 -4.43 7.23 -24.65
CA LYS A 169 -4.57 5.78 -24.92
C LYS A 169 -4.77 4.92 -23.68
N LEU A 170 -4.19 5.29 -22.53
CA LEU A 170 -4.37 4.59 -21.25
C LEU A 170 -5.73 4.89 -20.65
N SER A 171 -6.08 6.16 -20.54
CA SER A 171 -7.32 6.63 -19.95
C SER A 171 -8.54 6.43 -20.86
N GLY A 172 -8.30 6.33 -22.17
CA GLY A 172 -9.33 6.28 -23.21
C GLY A 172 -10.01 7.58 -23.47
N ARG A 173 -9.40 8.69 -23.04
CA ARG A 173 -9.89 10.04 -23.28
C ARG A 173 -9.36 10.55 -24.62
N LYS A 174 -10.19 11.26 -25.35
CA LYS A 174 -9.79 11.91 -26.60
C LYS A 174 -9.34 13.33 -26.35
N VAL A 175 -8.27 13.74 -27.03
CA VAL A 175 -7.68 15.10 -26.90
C VAL A 175 -8.74 16.17 -27.15
N GLU A 176 -9.61 16.00 -28.17
CA GLU A 176 -10.68 16.95 -28.50
C GLU A 176 -11.67 17.13 -27.34
N GLU A 177 -12.11 16.02 -26.73
CA GLU A 177 -13.03 16.03 -25.58
C GLU A 177 -12.39 16.68 -24.34
N MET A 178 -11.09 16.44 -24.15
CA MET A 178 -10.33 17.06 -23.06
C MET A 178 -10.15 18.57 -23.27
N MET A 179 -9.89 19.01 -24.51
CA MET A 179 -9.79 20.44 -24.87
C MET A 179 -11.11 21.18 -24.61
N ASP A 180 -12.24 20.61 -25.03
CA ASP A 180 -13.58 21.21 -24.80
C ASP A 180 -13.89 21.30 -23.30
N GLY A 181 -13.53 20.27 -22.52
CA GLY A 181 -13.70 20.26 -21.07
C GLY A 181 -12.80 21.27 -20.34
N ALA A 182 -11.60 21.52 -20.85
CA ALA A 182 -10.65 22.45 -20.27
C ALA A 182 -10.97 23.93 -20.61
N ALA A 183 -11.55 24.19 -21.79
CA ALA A 183 -11.95 25.54 -22.20
C ALA A 183 -12.97 26.18 -21.24
N ASN A 184 -13.72 25.38 -20.48
CA ASN A 184 -14.69 25.83 -19.49
C ASN A 184 -14.10 26.07 -18.08
N ARG A 185 -12.79 25.81 -17.86
CA ARG A 185 -12.12 26.09 -16.59
C ARG A 185 -11.40 27.42 -16.66
N THR A 186 -11.47 28.18 -15.57
CA THR A 186 -11.07 29.60 -15.49
C THR A 186 -9.62 29.88 -15.93
N LEU A 187 -9.48 30.90 -16.76
CA LEU A 187 -8.32 31.33 -17.55
C LEU A 187 -7.10 31.87 -16.75
N ASN A 188 -7.08 31.91 -15.43
CA ASN A 188 -6.04 32.64 -14.68
C ASN A 188 -4.69 31.92 -14.56
N ALA A 189 -4.66 30.60 -14.74
CA ALA A 189 -3.45 29.79 -14.60
C ALA A 189 -2.81 29.38 -15.94
N GLN A 190 -3.38 29.76 -17.06
CA GLN A 190 -3.06 29.28 -18.40
C GLN A 190 -2.23 30.24 -19.24
N SER A 191 -1.75 31.36 -18.69
CA SER A 191 -1.09 32.40 -19.50
C SER A 191 0.26 31.96 -20.11
N GLU A 192 0.89 30.92 -19.57
CA GLU A 192 2.19 30.42 -20.05
C GLU A 192 2.07 29.20 -20.98
N LYS A 193 0.97 28.45 -20.92
CA LYS A 193 0.75 27.24 -21.71
C LYS A 193 0.21 27.59 -23.10
N ARG A 194 0.66 26.86 -24.13
CA ARG A 194 0.11 26.98 -25.50
C ARG A 194 -1.29 26.43 -25.59
N THR A 195 -1.54 25.32 -24.86
CA THR A 195 -2.87 24.72 -24.76
C THR A 195 -3.19 24.32 -23.30
N PRO A 196 -4.47 24.23 -22.92
CA PRO A 196 -4.84 23.81 -21.58
C PRO A 196 -4.42 22.38 -21.19
N LEU A 197 -4.13 21.53 -22.17
CA LEU A 197 -3.70 20.15 -21.95
C LEU A 197 -2.19 20.01 -21.69
N ASP A 198 -1.41 21.05 -22.05
CA ASP A 198 0.02 21.01 -21.79
C ASP A 198 0.28 20.95 -20.29
N PHE A 199 1.30 20.24 -19.88
CA PHE A 199 1.61 20.03 -18.47
C PHE A 199 3.09 20.34 -18.18
N ALA A 200 3.36 20.73 -16.94
CA ALA A 200 4.68 21.17 -16.53
C ALA A 200 5.68 20.02 -16.48
N LEU A 201 6.84 20.23 -17.05
CA LEU A 201 8.05 19.40 -16.93
C LEU A 201 9.03 20.01 -15.93
N TRP A 202 9.15 21.34 -15.95
CA TRP A 202 9.94 22.14 -15.03
C TRP A 202 9.19 23.42 -14.71
N LYS A 203 9.09 23.76 -13.44
CA LYS A 203 8.44 24.99 -12.98
C LYS A 203 9.49 25.94 -12.46
N LYS A 204 9.41 27.21 -12.92
CA LYS A 204 10.19 28.29 -12.33
C LYS A 204 9.82 28.46 -10.87
N ALA A 205 10.82 28.48 -9.99
CA ALA A 205 10.61 28.77 -8.59
C ALA A 205 10.44 30.28 -8.38
N ASP A 206 9.54 30.67 -7.46
CA ASP A 206 9.49 31.99 -6.90
C ASP A 206 10.36 32.07 -5.61
N GLU A 207 10.54 33.29 -5.08
CA GLU A 207 11.36 33.53 -3.89
C GLU A 207 10.86 32.79 -2.62
N SER A 208 9.60 32.38 -2.59
CA SER A 208 8.98 31.66 -1.49
C SER A 208 9.14 30.15 -1.57
N HIS A 209 9.57 29.63 -2.72
CA HIS A 209 9.72 28.19 -2.94
C HIS A 209 10.97 27.66 -2.23
N LEU A 210 10.76 26.75 -1.27
CA LEU A 210 11.84 26.29 -0.38
C LEU A 210 12.77 25.25 -1.03
N MET A 211 12.25 24.49 -2.02
CA MET A 211 12.99 23.41 -2.68
C MET A 211 13.14 23.74 -4.15
N GLN A 212 14.33 24.17 -4.57
CA GLN A 212 14.62 24.63 -5.93
C GLN A 212 16.05 24.28 -6.34
N TRP A 213 16.25 24.09 -7.62
CA TRP A 213 17.54 23.69 -8.21
C TRP A 213 17.85 24.55 -9.42
N ASN A 214 19.17 24.67 -9.73
CA ASN A 214 19.63 25.28 -10.96
C ASN A 214 19.29 24.37 -12.15
N SER A 215 18.83 24.98 -13.23
CA SER A 215 18.60 24.34 -14.52
C SER A 215 19.00 25.25 -15.67
N PRO A 216 19.05 24.79 -16.93
CA PRO A 216 19.26 25.64 -18.09
C PRO A 216 18.22 26.77 -18.23
N TRP A 217 17.03 26.60 -17.64
CA TRP A 217 15.90 27.55 -17.70
C TRP A 217 15.84 28.48 -16.47
N GLY A 218 16.78 28.34 -15.55
CA GLY A 218 16.85 29.10 -14.30
C GLY A 218 16.54 28.26 -13.06
N LEU A 219 16.36 28.95 -11.92
CA LEU A 219 15.96 28.31 -10.66
C LEU A 219 14.52 27.77 -10.76
N GLY A 220 14.35 26.51 -10.40
CA GLY A 220 13.05 25.86 -10.49
C GLY A 220 13.03 24.47 -9.84
N TYR A 221 11.98 23.76 -10.10
CA TYR A 221 11.74 22.39 -9.60
C TYR A 221 11.03 21.54 -10.66
N PRO A 222 11.16 20.21 -10.61
CA PRO A 222 10.54 19.33 -11.60
C PRO A 222 9.01 19.33 -11.46
N GLY A 223 8.32 19.11 -12.58
CA GLY A 223 6.90 18.76 -12.59
C GLY A 223 6.69 17.35 -12.03
N TRP A 224 5.50 17.09 -11.51
CA TRP A 224 5.18 15.83 -10.82
C TRP A 224 5.32 14.57 -11.70
N HIS A 225 5.03 14.66 -13.00
CA HIS A 225 4.98 13.48 -13.88
C HIS A 225 6.34 13.01 -14.34
N ILE A 226 7.31 13.93 -14.61
CA ILE A 226 8.63 13.58 -15.10
C ILE A 226 9.47 12.76 -14.10
N GLU A 227 9.15 12.87 -12.81
CA GLU A 227 9.82 12.15 -11.75
C GLU A 227 9.76 10.63 -11.94
N CYS A 228 8.52 10.10 -12.07
CA CYS A 228 8.30 8.66 -12.23
C CYS A 228 8.81 8.14 -13.56
N THR A 229 8.67 8.92 -14.63
CA THR A 229 9.21 8.59 -15.95
C THR A 229 10.72 8.36 -15.86
N VAL A 230 11.45 9.32 -15.33
CA VAL A 230 12.91 9.27 -15.29
C VAL A 230 13.42 8.20 -14.33
N MET A 231 12.82 8.10 -13.14
CA MET A 231 13.24 7.11 -12.15
C MET A 231 12.95 5.68 -12.59
N SER A 232 11.81 5.42 -13.25
CA SER A 232 11.52 4.08 -13.78
C SER A 232 12.47 3.71 -14.91
N GLN A 233 12.71 4.59 -15.88
CA GLN A 233 13.65 4.35 -16.98
C GLN A 233 15.06 4.11 -16.48
N LYS A 234 15.53 4.90 -15.51
CA LYS A 234 16.88 4.74 -14.93
C LYS A 234 17.11 3.35 -14.34
N TYR A 235 16.13 2.80 -13.67
CA TYR A 235 16.28 1.54 -12.94
C TYR A 235 15.77 0.31 -13.67
N LEU A 236 14.82 0.47 -14.61
CA LEU A 236 14.19 -0.66 -15.31
C LEU A 236 14.45 -0.64 -16.83
N GLY A 237 14.94 0.48 -17.38
CA GLY A 237 15.12 0.69 -18.81
C GLY A 237 13.94 1.40 -19.45
N ASP A 238 14.08 1.74 -20.75
CA ASP A 238 13.06 2.52 -21.48
C ASP A 238 11.74 1.77 -21.64
N ASN A 239 11.79 0.45 -21.70
CA ASN A 239 10.63 -0.42 -21.70
C ASN A 239 10.76 -1.49 -20.61
N PHE A 240 9.73 -1.64 -19.78
CA PHE A 240 9.69 -2.63 -18.69
C PHE A 240 8.34 -3.33 -18.60
N ASP A 241 8.23 -4.36 -17.74
CA ASP A 241 7.09 -5.26 -17.76
C ASP A 241 5.82 -4.61 -17.18
N ILE A 242 5.87 -4.13 -15.93
CA ILE A 242 4.68 -3.74 -15.16
C ILE A 242 4.84 -2.34 -14.60
N HIS A 243 3.86 -1.48 -14.88
CA HIS A 243 3.66 -0.20 -14.20
C HIS A 243 2.36 -0.24 -13.39
N GLY A 244 2.41 0.18 -12.12
CA GLY A 244 1.28 0.12 -11.21
C GLY A 244 1.03 1.40 -10.42
N GLY A 245 -0.24 1.58 -10.01
CA GLY A 245 -0.67 2.69 -9.15
C GLY A 245 -2.16 2.65 -8.81
N GLY A 246 -2.67 3.67 -8.15
CA GLY A 246 -4.10 3.86 -7.97
C GLY A 246 -4.79 4.19 -9.30
N LEU A 247 -6.08 3.84 -9.42
CA LEU A 247 -6.84 4.14 -10.64
C LEU A 247 -6.91 5.65 -10.92
N GLU A 248 -6.85 6.47 -9.90
CA GLU A 248 -6.77 7.94 -10.00
C GLU A 248 -5.51 8.42 -10.72
N ASN A 249 -4.42 7.65 -10.68
CA ASN A 249 -3.19 7.97 -11.38
C ASN A 249 -3.26 7.70 -12.89
N ALA A 250 -4.21 6.88 -13.35
CA ALA A 250 -4.32 6.57 -14.77
C ALA A 250 -4.44 7.85 -15.63
N PHE A 251 -5.10 8.88 -15.09
CA PHE A 251 -5.16 10.20 -15.68
C PHE A 251 -5.21 11.30 -14.60
N PRO A 252 -4.37 12.35 -14.69
CA PRO A 252 -3.42 12.62 -15.78
C PRO A 252 -2.05 11.92 -15.63
N HIS A 253 -1.67 11.44 -14.43
CA HIS A 253 -0.28 11.13 -14.07
C HIS A 253 0.37 10.10 -15.01
N HIS A 254 -0.18 8.89 -15.10
CA HIS A 254 0.41 7.83 -15.93
C HIS A 254 0.30 8.13 -17.44
N GLU A 255 -0.74 8.83 -17.87
CA GLU A 255 -0.85 9.28 -19.26
C GLU A 255 0.28 10.25 -19.63
N CYS A 256 0.60 11.19 -18.73
CA CYS A 256 1.72 12.10 -18.90
C CYS A 256 3.07 11.37 -18.88
N GLU A 257 3.23 10.37 -18.02
CA GLU A 257 4.44 9.54 -18.00
C GLU A 257 4.65 8.79 -19.32
N ILE A 258 3.58 8.20 -19.87
CA ILE A 258 3.61 7.54 -21.19
C ILE A 258 4.08 8.52 -22.25
N ALA A 259 3.48 9.71 -22.29
CA ALA A 259 3.80 10.73 -23.27
C ALA A 259 5.27 11.14 -23.19
N GLN A 260 5.78 11.39 -22.00
CA GLN A 260 7.19 11.75 -21.77
C GLN A 260 8.16 10.63 -22.17
N ALA A 261 7.88 9.40 -21.72
CA ALA A 261 8.77 8.27 -21.96
C ALA A 261 8.82 7.88 -23.43
N GLU A 262 7.67 7.80 -24.10
CA GLU A 262 7.60 7.42 -25.52
C GLU A 262 8.13 8.51 -26.44
N ALA A 263 7.91 9.79 -26.11
CA ALA A 263 8.53 10.90 -26.83
C ALA A 263 10.06 10.87 -26.72
N ASN A 264 10.62 10.46 -25.59
CA ASN A 264 12.06 10.38 -25.39
C ASN A 264 12.70 9.15 -26.06
N SER A 265 12.08 7.97 -25.91
CA SER A 265 12.71 6.68 -26.29
C SER A 265 12.25 6.12 -27.62
N ASP A 266 11.11 6.57 -28.17
CA ASP A 266 10.42 5.98 -29.31
C ASP A 266 10.07 4.48 -29.09
N GLN A 267 9.90 4.07 -27.82
CA GLN A 267 9.55 2.72 -27.38
C GLN A 267 8.31 2.75 -26.48
N PRO A 268 7.50 1.67 -26.41
CA PRO A 268 6.47 1.55 -25.39
C PRO A 268 7.08 1.69 -24.00
N PHE A 269 6.46 2.47 -23.14
CA PHE A 269 6.99 2.72 -21.78
C PHE A 269 6.89 1.50 -20.87
N ALA A 270 5.68 0.97 -20.69
CA ALA A 270 5.43 -0.27 -19.94
C ALA A 270 4.44 -1.15 -20.68
N ASN A 271 4.66 -2.48 -20.62
CA ASN A 271 3.84 -3.43 -21.35
C ASN A 271 2.50 -3.70 -20.67
N TYR A 272 2.47 -3.68 -19.32
CA TYR A 272 1.27 -3.96 -18.53
C TYR A 272 1.04 -2.86 -17.50
N TRP A 273 -0.16 -2.30 -17.52
CA TRP A 273 -0.62 -1.25 -16.62
C TRP A 273 -1.63 -1.81 -15.63
N LEU A 274 -1.25 -1.86 -14.35
CA LEU A 274 -2.07 -2.41 -13.29
C LEU A 274 -2.56 -1.31 -12.36
N HIS A 275 -3.88 -1.18 -12.20
CA HIS A 275 -4.47 -0.18 -11.34
C HIS A 275 -5.31 -0.81 -10.24
N ASN A 276 -5.05 -0.44 -8.98
CA ASN A 276 -5.95 -0.76 -7.88
C ASN A 276 -7.06 0.31 -7.77
N ASN A 277 -8.24 -0.13 -7.33
CA ASN A 277 -9.38 0.76 -7.17
C ASN A 277 -9.37 1.43 -5.77
N MET A 278 -10.22 2.43 -5.59
CA MET A 278 -10.31 3.28 -4.41
C MET A 278 -10.89 2.56 -3.17
N VAL A 279 -10.81 3.27 -2.04
CA VAL A 279 -11.48 2.91 -0.78
C VAL A 279 -12.68 3.82 -0.59
N THR A 280 -13.79 3.24 -0.15
CA THR A 280 -14.95 3.95 0.38
C THR A 280 -15.11 3.65 1.87
N ILE A 281 -15.82 4.51 2.58
CA ILE A 281 -16.15 4.36 3.99
C ILE A 281 -17.64 4.42 4.13
N ASN A 282 -18.28 3.29 4.47
CA ASN A 282 -19.73 3.15 4.53
C ASN A 282 -20.40 3.63 3.22
N GLY A 283 -19.86 3.23 2.06
CA GLY A 283 -20.34 3.58 0.73
C GLY A 283 -19.96 4.98 0.23
N GLN A 284 -19.32 5.82 1.04
CA GLN A 284 -18.87 7.16 0.64
C GLN A 284 -17.39 7.17 0.27
N LYS A 285 -17.02 7.91 -0.78
CA LYS A 285 -15.61 8.09 -1.15
C LYS A 285 -14.81 8.62 0.03
N MET A 286 -13.67 8.00 0.33
CA MET A 286 -12.71 8.55 1.29
C MET A 286 -12.01 9.77 0.67
N GLY A 287 -11.94 10.88 1.40
CA GLY A 287 -11.28 12.09 0.91
C GLY A 287 -10.98 13.11 1.99
N LYS A 288 -9.88 13.85 1.82
CA LYS A 288 -9.48 14.91 2.77
C LYS A 288 -10.53 15.98 2.94
N SER A 289 -11.18 16.39 1.86
CA SER A 289 -12.24 17.42 1.88
C SER A 289 -13.49 16.98 2.65
N LEU A 290 -13.69 15.66 2.79
CA LEU A 290 -14.80 15.09 3.55
C LEU A 290 -14.44 14.83 5.02
N GLY A 291 -13.15 14.96 5.40
CA GLY A 291 -12.68 14.71 6.75
C GLY A 291 -12.90 13.27 7.23
N ASN A 292 -13.16 12.34 6.32
CA ASN A 292 -13.48 10.94 6.64
C ASN A 292 -12.29 9.99 6.42
N GLY A 293 -11.07 10.51 6.27
CA GLY A 293 -9.87 9.70 6.15
C GLY A 293 -9.53 8.98 7.45
N ILE A 294 -8.99 7.76 7.34
CA ILE A 294 -8.49 6.98 8.47
C ILE A 294 -7.02 6.68 8.20
N PHE A 295 -6.13 7.09 9.11
CA PHE A 295 -4.70 6.79 9.01
C PHE A 295 -4.39 5.36 9.48
N CYS A 296 -3.29 4.79 8.99
CA CYS A 296 -2.89 3.43 9.37
C CYS A 296 -2.65 3.31 10.88
N HIS A 297 -1.95 4.26 11.49
CA HIS A 297 -1.70 4.27 12.94
C HIS A 297 -3.00 4.39 13.76
N GLU A 298 -4.03 5.08 13.24
CA GLU A 298 -5.34 5.17 13.88
C GLU A 298 -6.09 3.83 13.83
N LEU A 299 -6.03 3.12 12.68
CA LEU A 299 -6.58 1.76 12.57
C LEU A 299 -5.96 0.83 13.63
N PHE A 300 -4.64 0.93 13.82
CA PHE A 300 -3.92 0.07 14.74
C PHE A 300 -4.15 0.43 16.21
N SER A 301 -4.29 1.70 16.53
CA SER A 301 -4.53 2.18 17.90
C SER A 301 -6.01 2.27 18.29
N GLY A 302 -6.92 2.29 17.32
CA GLY A 302 -8.34 2.53 17.54
C GLY A 302 -8.70 4.00 17.79
N HIS A 303 -7.75 4.93 17.70
CA HIS A 303 -7.95 6.35 17.99
C HIS A 303 -8.47 7.13 16.78
N ASN A 304 -9.68 6.79 16.33
CA ASN A 304 -10.41 7.57 15.31
C ASN A 304 -11.92 7.42 15.58
N TYR A 305 -12.69 8.48 15.39
CA TYR A 305 -14.13 8.51 15.67
C TYR A 305 -14.95 7.51 14.84
N GLN A 306 -14.41 7.03 13.73
CA GLN A 306 -15.05 6.04 12.87
C GLN A 306 -14.77 4.60 13.31
N LEU A 307 -13.88 4.39 14.27
CA LEU A 307 -13.47 3.07 14.74
C LEU A 307 -14.17 2.73 16.06
N THR A 308 -14.62 1.49 16.19
CA THR A 308 -15.19 0.96 17.42
C THR A 308 -14.16 0.28 18.31
N GLN A 309 -13.01 -0.06 17.76
CA GLN A 309 -11.92 -0.75 18.46
C GLN A 309 -10.61 -0.64 17.66
N PRO A 310 -9.44 -0.93 18.25
CA PRO A 310 -8.20 -1.13 17.51
C PRO A 310 -8.27 -2.42 16.68
N TYR A 311 -7.63 -2.40 15.51
CA TYR A 311 -7.51 -3.56 14.64
C TYR A 311 -6.05 -3.88 14.34
N SER A 312 -5.69 -5.17 14.38
CA SER A 312 -4.33 -5.58 14.07
C SER A 312 -3.94 -5.24 12.63
N PRO A 313 -2.65 -4.91 12.38
CA PRO A 313 -2.17 -4.73 11.02
C PRO A 313 -2.48 -5.94 10.13
N MET A 314 -2.41 -7.16 10.66
CA MET A 314 -2.76 -8.37 9.91
C MET A 314 -4.26 -8.48 9.63
N THR A 315 -5.11 -8.01 10.54
CA THR A 315 -6.56 -7.89 10.29
C THR A 315 -6.82 -6.92 9.14
N VAL A 316 -6.19 -5.75 9.15
CA VAL A 316 -6.32 -4.76 8.06
C VAL A 316 -5.79 -5.32 6.74
N ARG A 317 -4.62 -5.97 6.75
CA ARG A 317 -4.08 -6.66 5.57
C ARG A 317 -5.05 -7.72 5.04
N PHE A 318 -5.55 -8.58 5.90
CA PHE A 318 -6.47 -9.65 5.52
C PHE A 318 -7.78 -9.09 4.96
N PHE A 319 -8.33 -8.03 5.57
CA PHE A 319 -9.50 -7.32 5.08
C PHE A 319 -9.29 -6.80 3.65
N ILE A 320 -8.14 -6.17 3.37
CA ILE A 320 -7.79 -5.69 2.02
C ILE A 320 -7.73 -6.87 1.03
N LEU A 321 -7.09 -7.98 1.39
CA LEU A 321 -6.92 -9.15 0.54
C LEU A 321 -8.23 -9.93 0.26
N GLN A 322 -9.28 -9.72 1.07
CA GLN A 322 -10.61 -10.29 0.82
C GLN A 322 -11.35 -9.60 -0.34
N SER A 323 -10.85 -8.46 -0.80
CA SER A 323 -11.34 -7.78 -2.00
C SER A 323 -10.33 -7.90 -3.13
N HIS A 324 -10.80 -8.10 -4.36
CA HIS A 324 -9.91 -8.07 -5.53
C HIS A 324 -9.27 -6.69 -5.65
N TYR A 325 -7.98 -6.59 -6.01
CA TYR A 325 -7.26 -5.31 -6.04
C TYR A 325 -7.93 -4.26 -6.94
N ARG A 326 -8.56 -4.67 -8.05
CA ARG A 326 -9.31 -3.80 -8.97
C ARG A 326 -10.72 -3.41 -8.48
N SER A 327 -11.22 -4.03 -7.42
CA SER A 327 -12.53 -3.70 -6.85
C SER A 327 -12.42 -2.56 -5.84
N THR A 328 -13.46 -1.75 -5.74
CA THR A 328 -13.60 -0.80 -4.63
C THR A 328 -13.65 -1.57 -3.31
N LEU A 329 -12.88 -1.10 -2.33
CA LEU A 329 -12.88 -1.64 -0.97
C LEU A 329 -13.76 -0.74 -0.10
N ASP A 330 -14.89 -1.27 0.36
CA ASP A 330 -15.75 -0.52 1.28
C ASP A 330 -15.41 -0.86 2.74
N PHE A 331 -14.94 0.15 3.46
CA PHE A 331 -14.60 0.03 4.86
C PHE A 331 -15.86 0.20 5.73
N SER A 332 -16.02 -0.72 6.69
CA SER A 332 -16.89 -0.59 7.84
C SER A 332 -16.33 -1.38 9.02
N ASN A 333 -16.70 -0.99 10.26
CA ASN A 333 -16.29 -1.75 11.46
C ASN A 333 -16.80 -3.20 11.42
N GLU A 334 -18.00 -3.41 10.87
CA GLU A 334 -18.57 -4.74 10.71
C GLU A 334 -17.73 -5.62 9.79
N ALA A 335 -17.31 -5.08 8.62
CA ALA A 335 -16.47 -5.78 7.67
C ALA A 335 -15.08 -6.09 8.26
N LEU A 336 -14.47 -5.14 8.96
CA LEU A 336 -13.20 -5.37 9.65
C LEU A 336 -13.32 -6.42 10.76
N GLY A 337 -14.40 -6.36 11.57
CA GLY A 337 -14.67 -7.36 12.61
C GLY A 337 -14.93 -8.76 12.03
N ALA A 338 -15.55 -8.85 10.86
CA ALA A 338 -15.70 -10.12 10.13
C ALA A 338 -14.34 -10.64 9.63
N ALA A 339 -13.50 -9.76 9.08
CA ALA A 339 -12.14 -10.09 8.65
C ALA A 339 -11.28 -10.59 9.82
N GLU A 340 -11.34 -9.94 10.97
CA GLU A 340 -10.66 -10.38 12.20
C GLU A 340 -11.03 -11.81 12.61
N LYS A 341 -12.34 -12.10 12.67
CA LYS A 341 -12.84 -13.46 12.98
C LYS A 341 -12.36 -14.48 11.94
N GLY A 342 -12.37 -14.10 10.66
CA GLY A 342 -11.87 -14.93 9.56
C GLY A 342 -10.39 -15.25 9.71
N LEU A 343 -9.57 -14.23 9.95
CA LEU A 343 -8.11 -14.39 10.14
C LEU A 343 -7.80 -15.25 11.38
N LYS A 344 -8.45 -15.00 12.52
CA LYS A 344 -8.30 -15.83 13.73
C LYS A 344 -8.63 -17.30 13.46
N ARG A 345 -9.69 -17.58 12.71
CA ARG A 345 -10.06 -18.95 12.33
C ARG A 345 -9.02 -19.60 11.43
N LEU A 346 -8.49 -18.88 10.43
CA LEU A 346 -7.45 -19.35 9.54
C LEU A 346 -6.14 -19.60 10.30
N SER A 347 -5.72 -18.67 11.15
CA SER A 347 -4.52 -18.79 11.99
C SER A 347 -4.59 -20.00 12.95
N LYS A 348 -5.74 -20.22 13.61
CA LYS A 348 -5.92 -21.41 14.45
C LYS A 348 -5.82 -22.71 13.67
N ALA A 349 -6.31 -22.75 12.43
CA ALA A 349 -6.15 -23.92 11.56
C ALA A 349 -4.69 -24.14 11.16
N MET A 350 -3.93 -23.09 10.84
CA MET A 350 -2.51 -23.19 10.53
C MET A 350 -1.70 -23.74 11.73
N LEU A 351 -2.01 -23.33 12.96
CA LEU A 351 -1.40 -23.90 14.16
C LEU A 351 -1.78 -25.37 14.37
N LYS A 352 -3.02 -25.75 14.06
CA LYS A 352 -3.52 -27.13 14.16
C LYS A 352 -2.90 -28.03 13.10
N LEU A 353 -2.64 -27.53 11.88
CA LEU A 353 -2.00 -28.24 10.78
C LEU A 353 -0.65 -28.87 11.19
N ASN A 354 0.14 -28.13 11.99
CA ASN A 354 1.44 -28.61 12.46
C ASN A 354 1.35 -29.78 13.45
N LYS A 355 0.17 -30.02 14.03
CA LYS A 355 -0.10 -31.08 15.01
C LYS A 355 -0.80 -32.29 14.41
N LEU A 356 -1.12 -32.27 13.11
CA LEU A 356 -1.78 -33.40 12.45
C LEU A 356 -0.83 -34.60 12.36
N THR A 357 -1.38 -35.78 12.58
CA THR A 357 -0.68 -37.06 12.46
C THR A 357 -1.12 -37.79 11.20
N PRO A 358 -0.19 -38.27 10.37
CA PRO A 358 -0.54 -38.99 9.14
C PRO A 358 -1.17 -40.36 9.42
N LYS A 359 -1.89 -40.86 8.43
CA LYS A 359 -2.45 -42.23 8.33
C LYS A 359 -1.92 -42.88 7.04
N ASP A 360 -2.33 -44.10 6.77
CA ASP A 360 -1.88 -44.81 5.58
C ASP A 360 -2.44 -44.26 4.27
N THR A 361 -3.63 -43.63 4.30
CA THR A 361 -4.34 -43.13 3.12
C THR A 361 -4.91 -41.74 3.33
N SER A 362 -5.12 -41.00 2.23
CA SER A 362 -5.77 -39.70 2.22
C SER A 362 -7.21 -39.81 1.74
N SER A 363 -8.11 -39.12 2.45
CA SER A 363 -9.51 -38.89 2.02
C SER A 363 -9.73 -37.45 1.50
N VAL A 364 -8.66 -36.63 1.41
CA VAL A 364 -8.65 -35.27 0.90
C VAL A 364 -7.77 -35.17 -0.33
N ASN A 365 -8.10 -34.29 -1.25
CA ASN A 365 -7.38 -34.14 -2.53
C ASN A 365 -6.48 -32.90 -2.52
N ILE A 366 -5.25 -33.04 -2.03
CA ILE A 366 -4.27 -31.95 -1.92
C ILE A 366 -3.84 -31.43 -3.30
N VAL A 367 -3.76 -32.29 -4.30
CA VAL A 367 -3.40 -31.91 -5.67
C VAL A 367 -4.44 -30.94 -6.28
N GLU A 368 -5.72 -31.20 -6.05
CA GLU A 368 -6.80 -30.33 -6.50
C GLU A 368 -6.77 -28.98 -5.77
N LEU A 369 -6.58 -28.96 -4.45
CA LEU A 369 -6.45 -27.72 -3.69
C LEU A 369 -5.29 -26.88 -4.21
N LYS A 370 -4.14 -27.49 -4.44
CA LYS A 370 -2.96 -26.83 -5.02
C LYS A 370 -3.29 -26.21 -6.37
N SER A 371 -3.96 -26.95 -7.27
CA SER A 371 -4.40 -26.42 -8.58
C SER A 371 -5.28 -25.19 -8.42
N LYS A 372 -6.33 -25.29 -7.61
CA LYS A 372 -7.27 -24.18 -7.34
C LYS A 372 -6.60 -22.92 -6.80
N LEU A 373 -5.64 -23.05 -5.89
CA LEU A 373 -4.90 -21.93 -5.33
C LEU A 373 -4.05 -21.20 -6.38
N TYR A 374 -3.33 -21.97 -7.23
CA TYR A 374 -2.56 -21.39 -8.33
C TYR A 374 -3.46 -20.81 -9.42
N GLU A 375 -4.55 -21.48 -9.77
CA GLU A 375 -5.53 -21.00 -10.75
C GLU A 375 -6.11 -19.64 -10.32
N ALA A 376 -6.47 -19.51 -9.04
CA ALA A 376 -6.96 -18.25 -8.49
C ALA A 376 -5.93 -17.11 -8.64
N MET A 377 -4.67 -17.36 -8.29
CA MET A 377 -3.64 -16.34 -8.39
C MET A 377 -3.21 -16.06 -9.83
N ASN A 378 -3.23 -17.06 -10.69
CA ASN A 378 -2.97 -16.92 -12.13
C ASN A 378 -4.09 -16.17 -12.85
N ASP A 379 -5.27 -16.04 -12.25
CA ASP A 379 -6.41 -15.31 -12.79
C ASP A 379 -6.47 -13.89 -12.20
N ASP A 380 -5.52 -13.04 -12.60
CA ASP A 380 -5.46 -11.63 -12.24
C ASP A 380 -5.25 -11.40 -10.72
N PHE A 381 -4.39 -12.23 -10.11
CA PHE A 381 -4.03 -12.16 -8.70
C PHE A 381 -5.25 -12.19 -7.75
N ASN A 382 -6.19 -13.09 -8.02
CA ASN A 382 -7.50 -13.17 -7.35
C ASN A 382 -7.38 -13.71 -5.91
N SER A 383 -6.92 -12.85 -5.00
CA SER A 383 -6.78 -13.19 -3.58
C SER A 383 -8.09 -13.60 -2.89
N PRO A 384 -9.29 -13.02 -3.19
CA PRO A 384 -10.55 -13.49 -2.61
C PRO A 384 -10.81 -14.97 -2.87
N ILE A 385 -10.60 -15.43 -4.09
CA ILE A 385 -10.80 -16.84 -4.47
C ILE A 385 -9.72 -17.72 -3.80
N ALA A 386 -8.46 -17.29 -3.79
CA ALA A 386 -7.41 -18.02 -3.08
C ALA A 386 -7.73 -18.16 -1.57
N ILE A 387 -8.22 -17.10 -0.92
CA ILE A 387 -8.66 -17.12 0.48
C ILE A 387 -9.85 -18.09 0.68
N ALA A 388 -10.80 -18.13 -0.26
CA ALA A 388 -11.90 -19.09 -0.19
C ALA A 388 -11.40 -20.55 -0.19
N HIS A 389 -10.40 -20.87 -1.02
CA HIS A 389 -9.76 -22.19 -1.04
C HIS A 389 -8.94 -22.48 0.22
N LEU A 390 -8.33 -21.47 0.85
CA LEU A 390 -7.73 -21.64 2.18
C LEU A 390 -8.78 -21.98 3.24
N PHE A 391 -10.00 -21.43 3.16
CA PHE A 391 -11.09 -21.81 4.07
C PHE A 391 -11.64 -23.23 3.78
N GLU A 392 -11.55 -23.73 2.55
CA GLU A 392 -11.78 -25.14 2.25
C GLU A 392 -10.75 -26.03 2.98
N ALA A 393 -9.47 -25.64 2.89
CA ALA A 393 -8.39 -26.31 3.62
C ALA A 393 -8.59 -26.30 5.16
N VAL A 394 -9.11 -25.21 5.72
CA VAL A 394 -9.48 -25.13 7.16
C VAL A 394 -10.49 -26.22 7.55
N LYS A 395 -11.49 -26.51 6.70
CA LYS A 395 -12.44 -27.59 6.95
C LYS A 395 -11.75 -28.96 6.95
N TRP A 396 -10.81 -29.18 6.02
CA TRP A 396 -10.04 -30.43 5.95
C TRP A 396 -9.15 -30.62 7.18
N ILE A 397 -8.42 -29.57 7.59
CA ILE A 397 -7.60 -29.59 8.80
C ILE A 397 -8.43 -29.99 10.02
N ASN A 398 -9.62 -29.40 10.19
CA ASN A 398 -10.49 -29.72 11.31
C ASN A 398 -11.01 -31.18 11.22
N ASN A 399 -11.46 -31.63 10.04
CA ASN A 399 -11.94 -33.00 9.87
C ASN A 399 -10.86 -34.04 10.14
N ILE A 400 -9.61 -33.79 9.69
CA ILE A 400 -8.48 -34.66 9.97
C ILE A 400 -8.15 -34.70 11.45
N ALA A 401 -8.10 -33.55 12.12
CA ALA A 401 -7.86 -33.47 13.54
C ALA A 401 -8.97 -34.16 14.38
N ASP A 402 -10.22 -34.07 13.92
CA ASP A 402 -11.37 -34.74 14.53
C ASP A 402 -11.51 -36.22 14.11
N GLN A 403 -10.54 -36.77 13.36
CA GLN A 403 -10.53 -38.14 12.84
C GLN A 403 -11.72 -38.48 11.91
N LYS A 404 -12.37 -37.49 11.33
CA LYS A 404 -13.45 -37.62 10.32
C LYS A 404 -12.91 -37.75 8.90
N ALA A 405 -11.63 -37.43 8.70
CA ALA A 405 -10.88 -37.55 7.46
C ALA A 405 -9.48 -38.06 7.76
N THR A 406 -8.78 -38.56 6.73
CA THR A 406 -7.43 -39.07 6.84
C THR A 406 -6.51 -38.35 5.85
N ILE A 407 -5.20 -38.35 6.14
CA ILE A 407 -4.16 -37.81 5.27
C ILE A 407 -2.92 -38.67 5.36
N SER A 408 -2.33 -39.05 4.21
CA SER A 408 -1.06 -39.78 4.17
C SER A 408 0.12 -38.87 4.56
N ALA A 409 1.27 -39.45 4.88
CA ALA A 409 2.47 -38.69 5.23
C ALA A 409 2.89 -37.74 4.09
N ASN A 410 2.94 -38.25 2.85
CA ASN A 410 3.34 -37.46 1.69
C ASN A 410 2.35 -36.31 1.44
N ASP A 411 1.03 -36.60 1.47
CA ASP A 411 0.02 -35.55 1.27
C ASP A 411 0.01 -34.52 2.42
N LEU A 412 0.36 -34.92 3.65
CA LEU A 412 0.47 -33.98 4.77
C LEU A 412 1.65 -33.01 4.59
N ASP A 413 2.78 -33.49 4.08
CA ASP A 413 3.94 -32.64 3.77
C ASP A 413 3.63 -31.67 2.63
N ASP A 414 2.99 -32.15 1.57
CA ASP A 414 2.51 -31.31 0.46
C ASP A 414 1.47 -30.30 0.94
N PHE A 415 0.55 -30.70 1.82
CA PHE A 415 -0.47 -29.84 2.40
C PHE A 415 0.14 -28.70 3.24
N LYS A 416 1.11 -29.03 4.12
CA LYS A 416 1.86 -28.05 4.88
C LYS A 416 2.62 -27.10 3.97
N SER A 417 3.32 -27.63 2.97
CA SER A 417 4.08 -26.82 2.01
C SER A 417 3.19 -25.81 1.29
N ILE A 418 2.07 -26.27 0.69
CA ILE A 418 1.21 -25.36 -0.08
C ILE A 418 0.50 -24.32 0.80
N LEU A 419 0.04 -24.69 1.99
CA LEU A 419 -0.60 -23.76 2.90
C LEU A 419 0.38 -22.73 3.45
N ASN A 420 1.61 -23.12 3.80
CA ASN A 420 2.66 -22.19 4.22
C ASN A 420 3.00 -21.22 3.09
N THR A 421 3.19 -21.70 1.86
CA THR A 421 3.43 -20.85 0.69
C THR A 421 2.34 -19.81 0.51
N PHE A 422 1.07 -20.23 0.51
CA PHE A 422 -0.02 -19.28 0.26
C PHE A 422 -0.30 -18.37 1.45
N PHE A 423 -0.25 -18.88 2.67
CA PHE A 423 -0.51 -18.07 3.87
C PHE A 423 0.61 -17.07 4.14
N TYR A 424 1.88 -17.53 4.23
CA TYR A 424 3.00 -16.69 4.64
C TYR A 424 3.65 -15.95 3.47
N ASP A 425 3.92 -16.64 2.36
CA ASP A 425 4.75 -16.06 1.31
C ASP A 425 3.92 -15.25 0.31
N VAL A 426 2.79 -15.79 -0.19
CA VAL A 426 1.94 -15.15 -1.21
C VAL A 426 1.03 -14.10 -0.58
N LEU A 427 0.20 -14.48 0.41
CA LEU A 427 -0.71 -13.52 1.06
C LEU A 427 0.01 -12.66 2.11
N GLY A 428 1.23 -13.00 2.50
CA GLY A 428 2.03 -12.26 3.48
C GLY A 428 1.35 -12.13 4.84
N LEU A 429 0.54 -13.11 5.24
CA LEU A 429 -0.11 -13.15 6.53
C LEU A 429 0.86 -13.63 7.61
N LYS A 430 0.62 -13.24 8.85
CA LYS A 430 1.36 -13.70 10.03
C LYS A 430 0.37 -14.15 11.08
N ILE A 431 0.74 -15.17 11.85
CA ILE A 431 0.00 -15.56 13.04
C ILE A 431 0.45 -14.62 14.16
N GLU A 432 -0.48 -13.80 14.60
CA GLU A 432 -0.26 -12.91 15.75
C GLU A 432 -0.54 -13.68 17.04
N ALA A 433 0.28 -13.48 18.07
CA ALA A 433 0.01 -14.03 19.39
C ALA A 433 -1.34 -13.45 19.91
N GLU A 434 -2.14 -14.26 20.59
CA GLU A 434 -3.49 -13.88 21.05
C GLU A 434 -3.54 -12.61 21.92
N ASN A 435 -2.38 -12.02 22.27
CA ASN A 435 -2.23 -10.83 23.11
C ASN A 435 -1.33 -9.73 22.54
N SER A 436 -1.07 -9.65 21.23
CA SER A 436 -0.11 -8.67 20.68
C SER A 436 -0.67 -7.27 20.38
N PHE A 437 -1.88 -6.95 20.81
CA PHE A 437 -2.43 -5.60 20.79
C PHE A 437 -2.36 -4.95 22.17
N GLY A 438 -1.47 -4.00 22.30
CA GLY A 438 -1.26 -3.22 23.52
C GLY A 438 -0.20 -3.78 24.47
N THR A 439 0.69 -4.65 23.99
CA THR A 439 1.78 -5.20 24.81
C THR A 439 3.15 -4.97 24.20
N GLU A 440 3.56 -3.73 24.02
CA GLU A 440 4.93 -3.45 24.41
C GLU A 440 4.95 -3.68 25.93
N ASP A 441 5.60 -4.79 26.30
CA ASP A 441 5.92 -5.10 27.71
C ASP A 441 4.77 -5.42 28.68
N ASN A 442 3.83 -6.33 28.31
CA ASN A 442 2.96 -6.90 29.34
C ASN A 442 3.75 -7.68 30.44
N THR A 443 4.96 -8.11 30.14
CA THR A 443 5.85 -8.73 31.16
C THR A 443 6.23 -7.69 32.22
N ALA A 444 6.56 -6.47 31.83
CA ALA A 444 6.86 -5.38 32.75
C ALA A 444 5.58 -4.87 33.44
N VAL A 445 4.46 -4.74 32.72
CA VAL A 445 3.17 -4.34 33.29
C VAL A 445 2.67 -5.38 34.29
N ASN A 446 2.72 -6.66 33.94
CA ASN A 446 2.36 -7.75 34.88
C ASN A 446 3.25 -7.74 36.12
N ALA A 447 4.58 -7.61 35.93
CA ALA A 447 5.51 -7.55 37.06
C ALA A 447 5.26 -6.30 37.95
N LEU A 448 4.95 -5.14 37.34
CA LEU A 448 4.57 -3.95 38.10
C LEU A 448 3.24 -4.12 38.82
N MET A 449 2.25 -4.76 38.18
CA MET A 449 0.97 -5.04 38.80
C MET A 449 1.10 -6.06 39.94
N ASP A 450 1.91 -7.09 39.76
CA ASP A 450 2.21 -8.05 40.83
C ASP A 450 2.82 -7.34 42.03
N LEU A 451 3.79 -6.46 41.80
CA LEU A 451 4.40 -5.64 42.85
C LEU A 451 3.37 -4.72 43.53
N VAL A 452 2.47 -4.07 42.77
CA VAL A 452 1.43 -3.21 43.34
C VAL A 452 0.42 -4.04 44.17
N LEU A 453 0.08 -5.24 43.71
CA LEU A 453 -0.81 -6.14 44.46
C LEU A 453 -0.12 -6.71 45.71
N GLU A 454 1.16 -6.97 45.70
CA GLU A 454 1.97 -7.31 46.90
C GLU A 454 1.98 -6.17 47.91
N PHE A 455 2.20 -4.92 47.48
CA PHE A 455 2.11 -3.75 48.40
C PHE A 455 0.72 -3.59 48.99
N ARG A 456 -0.34 -3.82 48.20
CA ARG A 456 -1.71 -3.79 48.69
C ARG A 456 -1.97 -4.90 49.73
N ALA A 457 -1.49 -6.11 49.48
CA ALA A 457 -1.60 -7.24 50.39
C ALA A 457 -0.86 -6.96 51.72
N SER A 458 0.37 -6.47 51.64
CA SER A 458 1.18 -6.07 52.79
C SER A 458 0.51 -4.97 53.62
N ALA A 459 -0.12 -3.97 52.94
CA ALA A 459 -0.89 -2.92 53.63
C ALA A 459 -2.09 -3.52 54.41
N LYS A 460 -2.80 -4.50 53.86
CA LYS A 460 -3.90 -5.21 54.55
C LYS A 460 -3.39 -6.03 55.75
N GLU A 461 -2.28 -6.74 55.60
CA GLU A 461 -1.66 -7.52 56.71
C GLU A 461 -1.25 -6.61 57.86
N ASN A 462 -0.70 -5.44 57.56
CA ASN A 462 -0.33 -4.41 58.52
C ASN A 462 -1.50 -3.58 59.03
N LYS A 463 -2.76 -3.99 58.72
CA LYS A 463 -4.01 -3.28 59.09
C LYS A 463 -4.11 -1.84 58.62
N ASN A 464 -3.30 -1.46 57.60
CA ASN A 464 -3.34 -0.15 56.93
C ASN A 464 -4.37 -0.17 55.79
N TYR A 465 -5.66 -0.27 56.16
CA TYR A 465 -6.75 -0.37 55.19
C TYR A 465 -6.89 0.89 54.35
N ALA A 466 -6.53 2.06 54.85
CA ALA A 466 -6.56 3.30 54.10
C ALA A 466 -5.62 3.27 52.89
N MET A 467 -4.42 2.73 53.03
CA MET A 467 -3.46 2.55 51.94
C MET A 467 -3.96 1.51 50.93
N ALA A 468 -4.52 0.37 51.42
CA ALA A 468 -5.02 -0.65 50.53
C ALA A 468 -6.22 -0.18 49.69
N ASP A 469 -7.10 0.66 50.25
CA ASP A 469 -8.20 1.30 49.54
C ASP A 469 -7.73 2.36 48.56
N GLN A 470 -6.74 3.18 48.94
CA GLN A 470 -6.13 4.18 48.04
C GLN A 470 -5.50 3.52 46.79
N ILE A 471 -4.82 2.39 46.97
CA ILE A 471 -4.25 1.64 45.81
C ILE A 471 -5.37 1.15 44.91
N ARG A 472 -6.44 0.53 45.46
CA ARG A 472 -7.59 0.07 44.70
C ARG A 472 -8.27 1.19 43.92
N ASP A 473 -8.51 2.34 44.56
CA ASP A 473 -9.22 3.47 43.96
C ASP A 473 -8.39 4.14 42.85
N ARG A 474 -7.07 4.19 43.02
CA ARG A 474 -6.16 4.64 41.94
C ARG A 474 -6.13 3.70 40.76
N LEU A 475 -6.13 2.38 40.98
CA LEU A 475 -6.20 1.39 39.92
C LEU A 475 -7.54 1.47 39.19
N LYS A 476 -8.64 1.66 39.93
CA LYS A 476 -9.96 1.86 39.34
C LYS A 476 -10.03 3.13 38.47
N ALA A 477 -9.36 4.22 38.87
CA ALA A 477 -9.26 5.44 38.06
C ALA A 477 -8.50 5.24 36.75
N LEU A 478 -7.72 4.15 36.63
CA LEU A 478 -7.01 3.72 35.42
C LEU A 478 -7.77 2.59 34.68
N ASN A 479 -9.04 2.37 34.97
CA ASN A 479 -9.88 1.28 34.42
C ASN A 479 -9.31 -0.13 34.75
N ILE A 480 -8.64 -0.29 35.89
CA ILE A 480 -8.13 -1.57 36.36
C ILE A 480 -8.94 -2.02 37.57
N GLN A 481 -9.67 -3.13 37.42
CA GLN A 481 -10.43 -3.73 38.53
C GLN A 481 -9.57 -4.78 39.23
N VAL A 482 -9.53 -4.73 40.55
CA VAL A 482 -8.86 -5.72 41.40
C VAL A 482 -9.89 -6.59 42.09
N LYS A 483 -9.83 -7.90 41.90
CA LYS A 483 -10.68 -8.91 42.53
C LYS A 483 -9.87 -9.71 43.55
N ASP A 484 -10.30 -9.69 44.81
CA ASP A 484 -9.69 -10.51 45.85
C ASP A 484 -10.25 -11.95 45.78
N SER A 485 -9.41 -12.96 45.83
CA SER A 485 -9.77 -14.36 45.88
C SER A 485 -9.00 -15.10 47.00
N LYS A 486 -9.38 -16.34 47.29
CA LYS A 486 -8.70 -17.18 48.31
C LYS A 486 -7.23 -17.47 47.94
N ASP A 487 -6.91 -17.42 46.64
CA ASP A 487 -5.58 -17.71 46.08
C ASP A 487 -4.77 -16.43 45.78
N GLY A 488 -5.21 -15.25 46.28
CA GLY A 488 -4.56 -13.97 46.06
C GLY A 488 -5.46 -12.97 45.29
N ALA A 489 -5.00 -11.73 45.14
CA ALA A 489 -5.66 -10.71 44.35
C ALA A 489 -5.35 -10.89 42.85
N LYS A 490 -6.36 -10.77 42.01
CA LYS A 490 -6.24 -10.75 40.53
C LYS A 490 -6.70 -9.42 39.99
N TRP A 491 -6.20 -9.04 38.86
CA TRP A 491 -6.58 -7.80 38.21
C TRP A 491 -7.02 -8.01 36.74
N GLU A 492 -7.87 -7.14 36.26
CA GLU A 492 -8.35 -7.11 34.88
C GLU A 492 -8.67 -5.66 34.49
N TYR A 493 -8.59 -5.35 33.19
CA TYR A 493 -9.09 -4.07 32.70
C TYR A 493 -10.62 -4.07 32.72
N GLU A 494 -11.23 -2.99 33.23
CA GLU A 494 -12.65 -2.72 33.08
C GLU A 494 -12.91 -2.22 31.65
N ASN A 495 -13.68 -2.99 30.84
CA ASN A 495 -14.04 -2.67 29.46
C ASN A 495 -15.04 -1.51 29.41
#